data_93fcff166a20c842858e1fbcd86fcf0a
#
_entry.id   93fcff166a20c842858e1fbcd86fcf0a
#
_cell.length_a   1.000
_cell.length_b   1.000
_cell.length_c   1.000
_cell.angle_alpha   90.00
_cell.angle_beta   90.00
_cell.angle_gamma   90.00
#
_symmetry.space_group_name_H-M   'P 1'
#
loop_
_entity.id
_entity.type
_entity.pdbx_description
1 polymer ?
#
loop_
_entity_poly.entity_id
_entity_poly.type
_entity_poly.pdbx_seq_one_letter_code
_entity_poly.pdbx_strand_id
1 'polypeptide(L)'
;MGIATIPEAIEDIKAGRFIIIVDDKDRENEGDLAIAAEKVTPEAINFMAKHARGLICLPIIGKRLDELKIPMMVEKNTSKFTTAFTISIEAKHRTSTGISTADRAATVKAVLDPRTKSEDLAQPGHTFPLRAREGGVLARAGHTEAIVDLARLAGLYPAGVICEILKEDGAMARMPQLKIMAKRFGIKIVTVADLIAYRFRHERLVHRVAEARLPTLYGSFTAIAYKSDTDPTEHVALVMGDVATDEPVLVRVHSQCLTGEVFGSMRCDCGEQLNMAMKAIAKEGRGVLLYLSLIHI
;
A
#
# COMPACT_ATOMS: atom_id res chain seq x y z
N MET A 1 7.09 -10.60 -24.34
CA MET A 1 6.60 -9.40 -23.64
C MET A 1 7.54 -9.14 -22.46
N GLY A 2 7.97 -7.86 -22.31
CA GLY A 2 8.72 -7.41 -21.13
C GLY A 2 7.79 -7.14 -19.93
N ILE A 3 8.37 -6.68 -18.82
CA ILE A 3 7.63 -6.10 -17.71
C ILE A 3 7.02 -4.79 -18.23
N ALA A 4 5.72 -4.58 -18.00
CA ALA A 4 5.00 -3.37 -18.39
C ALA A 4 5.23 -2.24 -17.38
N THR A 5 5.03 -1.01 -17.79
CA THR A 5 5.06 0.15 -16.91
C THR A 5 3.79 0.20 -16.04
N ILE A 6 3.86 0.88 -14.90
CA ILE A 6 2.68 1.06 -14.03
C ILE A 6 1.55 1.82 -14.71
N PRO A 7 1.79 2.92 -15.48
CA PRO A 7 0.74 3.55 -16.27
C PRO A 7 0.01 2.59 -17.22
N GLU A 8 0.74 1.71 -17.90
CA GLU A 8 0.11 0.70 -18.77
C GLU A 8 -0.76 -0.31 -17.99
N ALA A 9 -0.33 -0.69 -16.79
CA ALA A 9 -1.12 -1.56 -15.91
C ALA A 9 -2.39 -0.85 -15.41
N ILE A 10 -2.30 0.42 -15.04
CA ILE A 10 -3.44 1.24 -14.63
C ILE A 10 -4.49 1.29 -15.75
N GLU A 11 -4.08 1.51 -17.00
CA GLU A 11 -5.01 1.51 -18.14
C GLU A 11 -5.65 0.13 -18.37
N ASP A 12 -4.90 -0.97 -18.18
CA ASP A 12 -5.47 -2.31 -18.29
C ASP A 12 -6.49 -2.59 -17.18
N ILE A 13 -6.18 -2.26 -15.94
CA ILE A 13 -7.08 -2.38 -14.79
C ILE A 13 -8.35 -1.54 -14.99
N LYS A 14 -8.21 -0.29 -15.44
CA LYS A 14 -9.32 0.60 -15.74
C LYS A 14 -10.25 0.03 -16.82
N ALA A 15 -9.67 -0.58 -17.82
CA ALA A 15 -10.39 -1.22 -18.92
C ALA A 15 -10.97 -2.61 -18.55
N GLY A 16 -10.74 -3.13 -17.35
CA GLY A 16 -11.20 -4.46 -16.93
C GLY A 16 -10.39 -5.60 -17.53
N ARG A 17 -9.15 -5.34 -17.94
CA ARG A 17 -8.22 -6.38 -18.41
C ARG A 17 -7.43 -6.95 -17.26
N PHE A 18 -7.05 -8.21 -17.39
CA PHE A 18 -6.13 -8.86 -16.45
C PHE A 18 -4.73 -8.30 -16.55
N ILE A 19 -4.05 -8.29 -15.42
CA ILE A 19 -2.60 -8.16 -15.31
C ILE A 19 -2.05 -9.31 -14.45
N ILE A 20 -0.75 -9.55 -14.52
CA ILE A 20 -0.02 -10.42 -13.60
C ILE A 20 0.81 -9.50 -12.70
N ILE A 21 0.60 -9.59 -11.39
CA ILE A 21 1.40 -8.87 -10.38
C ILE A 21 2.42 -9.85 -9.84
N VAL A 22 3.70 -9.46 -9.76
CA VAL A 22 4.79 -10.28 -9.24
C VAL A 22 5.44 -9.56 -8.07
N ASP A 23 5.64 -10.27 -6.98
CA ASP A 23 6.35 -9.76 -5.82
C ASP A 23 7.86 -10.06 -5.86
N ASP A 24 8.58 -9.63 -4.82
CA ASP A 24 10.03 -9.77 -4.74
C ASP A 24 10.45 -11.24 -4.59
N LYS A 25 11.66 -11.55 -5.09
CA LYS A 25 12.26 -12.89 -4.99
C LYS A 25 12.52 -13.32 -3.54
N ASP A 26 12.78 -12.35 -2.68
CA ASP A 26 13.07 -12.58 -1.26
C ASP A 26 11.80 -12.67 -0.42
N ARG A 27 10.61 -12.44 -1.01
CA ARG A 27 9.31 -12.55 -0.36
C ARG A 27 8.65 -13.91 -0.71
N GLU A 28 7.62 -13.94 -1.56
CA GLU A 28 6.94 -15.16 -2.04
C GLU A 28 7.53 -15.64 -3.36
N ASN A 29 8.03 -14.68 -4.16
CA ASN A 29 8.52 -14.91 -5.53
C ASN A 29 7.44 -15.55 -6.40
N GLU A 30 6.20 -15.06 -6.30
CA GLU A 30 5.03 -15.59 -6.96
C GLU A 30 4.42 -14.58 -7.92
N GLY A 31 3.45 -15.01 -8.70
CA GLY A 31 2.69 -14.14 -9.57
C GLY A 31 1.22 -14.42 -9.43
N ASP A 32 0.44 -13.35 -9.20
CA ASP A 32 -1.00 -13.41 -9.13
C ASP A 32 -1.64 -12.82 -10.39
N LEU A 33 -2.60 -13.55 -10.94
CA LEU A 33 -3.53 -13.00 -11.92
C LEU A 33 -4.49 -12.05 -11.21
N ALA A 34 -4.60 -10.81 -11.67
CA ALA A 34 -5.31 -9.75 -10.99
C ALA A 34 -6.24 -8.95 -11.92
N ILE A 35 -7.38 -8.51 -11.38
CA ILE A 35 -8.37 -7.64 -12.05
C ILE A 35 -9.02 -6.74 -11.00
N ALA A 36 -9.46 -5.52 -11.40
CA ALA A 36 -10.26 -4.67 -10.50
C ALA A 36 -11.58 -5.35 -10.15
N ALA A 37 -11.99 -5.30 -8.88
CA ALA A 37 -13.22 -5.94 -8.41
C ALA A 37 -14.48 -5.38 -9.07
N GLU A 38 -14.54 -4.08 -9.40
CA GLU A 38 -15.65 -3.49 -10.16
C GLU A 38 -15.83 -4.10 -11.55
N LYS A 39 -14.76 -4.59 -12.15
CA LYS A 39 -14.74 -5.15 -13.51
C LYS A 39 -14.91 -6.68 -13.54
N VAL A 40 -15.08 -7.31 -12.36
CA VAL A 40 -15.21 -8.75 -12.28
C VAL A 40 -16.51 -9.25 -12.95
N THR A 41 -16.40 -10.34 -13.71
CA THR A 41 -17.52 -11.04 -14.34
C THR A 41 -17.42 -12.54 -14.03
N PRO A 42 -18.47 -13.32 -14.26
CA PRO A 42 -18.41 -14.78 -14.16
C PRO A 42 -17.31 -15.39 -15.04
N GLU A 43 -17.11 -14.84 -16.24
CA GLU A 43 -16.08 -15.27 -17.19
C GLU A 43 -14.68 -14.99 -16.64
N ALA A 44 -14.48 -13.84 -15.97
CA ALA A 44 -13.22 -13.50 -15.34
C ALA A 44 -12.89 -14.48 -14.20
N ILE A 45 -13.85 -14.79 -13.33
CA ILE A 45 -13.67 -15.81 -12.26
C ILE A 45 -13.38 -17.18 -12.88
N ASN A 46 -14.08 -17.56 -13.96
CA ASN A 46 -13.85 -18.83 -14.65
C ASN A 46 -12.44 -18.88 -15.28
N PHE A 47 -11.99 -17.77 -15.85
CA PHE A 47 -10.63 -17.64 -16.39
C PHE A 47 -9.57 -17.86 -15.29
N MET A 48 -9.74 -17.21 -14.15
CA MET A 48 -8.84 -17.40 -12.98
C MET A 48 -8.84 -18.86 -12.52
N ALA A 49 -10.00 -19.44 -12.30
CA ALA A 49 -10.12 -20.84 -11.83
C ALA A 49 -9.45 -21.82 -12.82
N LYS A 50 -9.64 -21.61 -14.12
CA LYS A 50 -9.11 -22.50 -15.18
C LYS A 50 -7.62 -22.31 -15.41
N HIS A 51 -7.12 -21.09 -15.41
CA HIS A 51 -5.78 -20.77 -15.90
C HIS A 51 -4.78 -20.37 -14.82
N ALA A 52 -5.24 -19.76 -13.71
CA ALA A 52 -4.38 -19.47 -12.57
C ALA A 52 -4.36 -20.64 -11.56
N ARG A 53 -5.52 -21.24 -11.22
CA ARG A 53 -5.69 -22.45 -10.40
C ARG A 53 -5.42 -22.27 -8.90
N GLY A 54 -5.06 -21.09 -8.45
CA GLY A 54 -4.86 -20.72 -7.06
C GLY A 54 -6.17 -20.44 -6.32
N LEU A 55 -6.06 -19.85 -5.13
CA LEU A 55 -7.20 -19.41 -4.36
C LEU A 55 -7.68 -18.03 -4.84
N ILE A 56 -8.92 -17.96 -5.32
CA ILE A 56 -9.50 -16.69 -5.74
C ILE A 56 -9.88 -15.87 -4.51
N CYS A 57 -9.20 -14.75 -4.29
CA CYS A 57 -9.36 -13.87 -3.15
C CYS A 57 -9.84 -12.47 -3.58
N LEU A 58 -10.43 -11.74 -2.62
CA LEU A 58 -10.95 -10.39 -2.78
C LEU A 58 -10.18 -9.40 -1.89
N PRO A 59 -8.99 -8.91 -2.28
CA PRO A 59 -8.35 -7.76 -1.65
C PRO A 59 -9.25 -6.53 -1.63
N ILE A 60 -9.40 -5.90 -0.47
CA ILE A 60 -10.24 -4.72 -0.29
C ILE A 60 -9.77 -3.89 0.91
N ILE A 61 -10.08 -2.60 0.92
CA ILE A 61 -9.78 -1.70 2.03
C ILE A 61 -10.49 -2.11 3.31
N GLY A 62 -9.79 -1.95 4.46
CA GLY A 62 -10.29 -2.32 5.78
C GLY A 62 -11.61 -1.66 6.14
N LYS A 63 -11.79 -0.37 5.81
CA LYS A 63 -13.02 0.37 6.06
C LYS A 63 -14.28 -0.37 5.58
N ARG A 64 -14.25 -0.94 4.36
CA ARG A 64 -15.42 -1.66 3.83
C ARG A 64 -15.71 -2.95 4.58
N LEU A 65 -14.66 -3.66 4.99
CA LEU A 65 -14.81 -4.87 5.81
C LEU A 65 -15.44 -4.55 7.17
N ASP A 66 -15.04 -3.43 7.78
CA ASP A 66 -15.58 -2.96 9.06
C ASP A 66 -17.07 -2.55 8.93
N GLU A 67 -17.43 -1.82 7.86
CA GLU A 67 -18.83 -1.48 7.54
C GLU A 67 -19.72 -2.74 7.40
N LEU A 68 -19.20 -3.76 6.73
CA LEU A 68 -19.89 -5.04 6.52
C LEU A 68 -19.77 -6.01 7.71
N LYS A 69 -19.05 -5.62 8.78
CA LYS A 69 -18.80 -6.46 9.97
C LYS A 69 -18.19 -7.82 9.61
N ILE A 70 -17.23 -7.82 8.68
CA ILE A 70 -16.49 -9.01 8.28
C ILE A 70 -15.22 -9.10 9.14
N PRO A 71 -15.16 -10.02 10.12
CA PRO A 71 -14.02 -10.12 11.03
C PRO A 71 -12.84 -10.82 10.38
N MET A 72 -11.67 -10.66 11.00
CA MET A 72 -10.50 -11.45 10.66
C MET A 72 -10.76 -12.93 10.89
N MET A 73 -10.17 -13.79 10.06
CA MET A 73 -10.33 -15.25 10.15
C MET A 73 -9.77 -15.82 11.45
N VAL A 74 -8.74 -15.18 12.01
CA VAL A 74 -8.07 -15.57 13.26
C VAL A 74 -7.72 -14.33 14.09
N GLU A 75 -7.75 -14.46 15.42
CA GLU A 75 -7.31 -13.39 16.32
C GLU A 75 -5.79 -13.14 16.22
N LYS A 76 -5.00 -14.23 16.15
CA LYS A 76 -3.55 -14.16 16.02
C LYS A 76 -3.12 -14.79 14.70
N ASN A 77 -2.68 -13.95 13.77
CA ASN A 77 -2.12 -14.41 12.50
C ASN A 77 -0.69 -14.93 12.69
N THR A 78 -0.48 -16.22 12.43
CA THR A 78 0.82 -16.89 12.54
C THR A 78 1.41 -17.26 11.17
N SER A 79 0.79 -16.80 10.07
CA SER A 79 1.31 -17.09 8.73
C SER A 79 2.61 -16.32 8.45
N LYS A 80 3.50 -16.93 7.68
CA LYS A 80 4.83 -16.39 7.39
C LYS A 80 4.80 -14.95 6.83
N PHE A 81 3.86 -14.66 5.96
CA PHE A 81 3.74 -13.37 5.28
C PHE A 81 2.59 -12.51 5.84
N THR A 82 1.96 -12.96 6.92
CA THR A 82 0.89 -12.23 7.63
C THR A 82 -0.25 -11.76 6.73
N THR A 83 -0.57 -12.53 5.67
CA THR A 83 -1.71 -12.22 4.79
C THR A 83 -2.99 -12.16 5.60
N ALA A 84 -3.68 -11.03 5.52
CA ALA A 84 -4.78 -10.67 6.40
C ALA A 84 -6.12 -11.27 5.90
N PHE A 85 -6.25 -12.59 5.97
CA PHE A 85 -7.49 -13.27 5.68
C PHE A 85 -8.60 -12.87 6.65
N THR A 86 -9.75 -12.55 6.10
CA THR A 86 -10.99 -12.44 6.86
C THR A 86 -11.79 -13.73 6.77
N ILE A 87 -12.86 -13.84 7.55
CA ILE A 87 -13.80 -14.94 7.35
C ILE A 87 -14.34 -14.91 5.92
N SER A 88 -14.53 -16.09 5.32
CA SER A 88 -15.11 -16.19 3.97
C SER A 88 -16.59 -15.79 3.99
N ILE A 89 -17.07 -15.26 2.87
CA ILE A 89 -18.40 -14.69 2.75
C ILE A 89 -19.13 -15.16 1.50
N GLU A 90 -20.44 -14.95 1.51
CA GLU A 90 -21.31 -15.17 0.37
C GLU A 90 -22.49 -14.20 0.37
N ALA A 91 -22.88 -13.67 -0.80
CA ALA A 91 -24.09 -12.89 -0.90
C ALA A 91 -25.31 -13.80 -0.72
N LYS A 92 -26.26 -13.42 0.16
CA LYS A 92 -27.50 -14.20 0.38
C LYS A 92 -28.47 -14.12 -0.79
N HIS A 93 -28.36 -13.04 -1.56
CA HIS A 93 -29.25 -12.80 -2.69
C HIS A 93 -28.49 -12.93 -4.00
N ARG A 94 -29.14 -13.45 -5.04
CA ARG A 94 -28.58 -13.66 -6.39
C ARG A 94 -27.46 -14.70 -6.47
N THR A 95 -27.37 -15.58 -5.48
CA THR A 95 -26.46 -16.73 -5.45
C THR A 95 -27.25 -18.03 -5.26
N SER A 96 -26.67 -19.14 -5.68
CA SER A 96 -27.21 -20.50 -5.46
C SER A 96 -26.46 -21.17 -4.30
N THR A 97 -25.44 -21.98 -4.59
CA THR A 97 -24.60 -22.64 -3.61
C THR A 97 -23.31 -21.89 -3.28
N GLY A 98 -23.08 -20.73 -3.91
CA GLY A 98 -21.97 -19.82 -3.65
C GLY A 98 -20.68 -20.10 -4.41
N ILE A 99 -20.42 -21.34 -4.82
CA ILE A 99 -19.14 -21.75 -5.41
C ILE A 99 -19.05 -21.47 -6.91
N SER A 100 -20.18 -21.34 -7.62
CA SER A 100 -20.15 -21.10 -9.06
C SER A 100 -19.45 -19.79 -9.40
N THR A 101 -18.95 -19.67 -10.63
CA THR A 101 -18.30 -18.43 -11.06
C THR A 101 -19.25 -17.23 -11.05
N ALA A 102 -20.53 -17.48 -11.33
CA ALA A 102 -21.59 -16.48 -11.25
C ALA A 102 -21.85 -16.05 -9.78
N ASP A 103 -21.91 -16.99 -8.85
CA ASP A 103 -22.14 -16.71 -7.43
C ASP A 103 -20.99 -15.91 -6.81
N ARG A 104 -19.74 -16.31 -7.11
CA ARG A 104 -18.56 -15.58 -6.63
C ARG A 104 -18.49 -14.16 -7.20
N ALA A 105 -18.77 -14.00 -8.49
CA ALA A 105 -18.84 -12.68 -9.11
C ALA A 105 -19.98 -11.82 -8.52
N ALA A 106 -21.14 -12.43 -8.24
CA ALA A 106 -22.26 -11.76 -7.57
C ALA A 106 -21.89 -11.32 -6.14
N THR A 107 -21.17 -12.17 -5.39
CA THR A 107 -20.69 -11.86 -4.04
C THR A 107 -19.71 -10.69 -4.06
N VAL A 108 -18.73 -10.68 -4.99
CA VAL A 108 -17.81 -9.54 -5.16
C VAL A 108 -18.58 -8.25 -5.44
N LYS A 109 -19.55 -8.27 -6.36
CA LYS A 109 -20.38 -7.10 -6.67
C LYS A 109 -21.23 -6.65 -5.47
N ALA A 110 -21.77 -7.58 -4.70
CA ALA A 110 -22.51 -7.26 -3.48
C ALA A 110 -21.63 -6.54 -2.46
N VAL A 111 -20.37 -7.00 -2.24
CA VAL A 111 -19.43 -6.34 -1.33
C VAL A 111 -19.14 -4.90 -1.75
N LEU A 112 -19.08 -4.62 -3.05
CA LEU A 112 -18.80 -3.27 -3.56
C LEU A 112 -20.03 -2.33 -3.55
N ASP A 113 -21.25 -2.88 -3.56
CA ASP A 113 -22.47 -2.06 -3.54
C ASP A 113 -22.60 -1.33 -2.19
N PRO A 114 -22.60 0.01 -2.16
CA PRO A 114 -22.70 0.76 -0.90
C PRO A 114 -23.98 0.52 -0.13
N ARG A 115 -25.03 -0.02 -0.78
CA ARG A 115 -26.32 -0.36 -0.15
C ARG A 115 -26.29 -1.69 0.58
N THR A 116 -25.31 -2.55 0.28
CA THR A 116 -25.16 -3.86 0.94
C THR A 116 -24.79 -3.68 2.40
N LYS A 117 -25.55 -4.36 3.26
CA LYS A 117 -25.35 -4.42 4.70
C LYS A 117 -24.78 -5.77 5.12
N SER A 118 -24.33 -5.86 6.38
CA SER A 118 -23.83 -7.11 6.96
C SER A 118 -24.82 -8.26 6.87
N GLU A 119 -26.11 -7.98 7.05
CA GLU A 119 -27.19 -8.99 6.98
C GLU A 119 -27.43 -9.59 5.59
N ASP A 120 -26.96 -8.91 4.53
CA ASP A 120 -27.06 -9.39 3.15
C ASP A 120 -25.98 -10.42 2.79
N LEU A 121 -25.00 -10.62 3.69
CA LEU A 121 -23.92 -11.57 3.53
C LEU A 121 -24.05 -12.75 4.49
N ALA A 122 -23.82 -13.95 3.99
CA ALA A 122 -23.64 -15.14 4.80
C ALA A 122 -22.14 -15.30 5.17
N GLN A 123 -21.90 -15.87 6.34
CA GLN A 123 -20.60 -16.21 6.87
C GLN A 123 -20.68 -17.59 7.52
N PRO A 124 -19.85 -18.57 7.11
CA PRO A 124 -18.87 -18.53 6.02
C PRO A 124 -19.51 -18.60 4.64
N GLY A 125 -18.68 -18.45 3.60
CA GLY A 125 -19.05 -18.57 2.19
C GLY A 125 -17.87 -19.01 1.31
N HIS A 126 -17.94 -18.74 0.01
CA HIS A 126 -16.96 -19.20 -0.98
C HIS A 126 -16.11 -18.09 -1.60
N THR A 127 -16.23 -16.86 -1.10
CA THR A 127 -15.37 -15.72 -1.46
C THR A 127 -14.51 -15.35 -0.25
N PHE A 128 -13.22 -15.17 -0.45
CA PHE A 128 -12.23 -14.94 0.61
C PHE A 128 -11.73 -13.49 0.56
N PRO A 129 -12.30 -12.56 1.36
CA PRO A 129 -11.79 -11.20 1.42
C PRO A 129 -10.43 -11.15 2.11
N LEU A 130 -9.55 -10.27 1.60
CA LEU A 130 -8.26 -9.97 2.21
C LEU A 130 -8.24 -8.49 2.59
N ARG A 131 -7.93 -8.22 3.85
CA ARG A 131 -7.83 -6.86 4.37
C ARG A 131 -6.51 -6.24 3.92
N ALA A 132 -6.56 -5.29 2.97
CA ALA A 132 -5.39 -4.52 2.60
C ALA A 132 -4.96 -3.61 3.76
N ARG A 133 -3.64 -3.47 3.96
CA ARG A 133 -3.11 -2.52 4.94
C ARG A 133 -3.29 -1.09 4.47
N GLU A 134 -3.59 -0.19 5.39
CA GLU A 134 -3.52 1.25 5.13
C GLU A 134 -2.09 1.61 4.71
N GLY A 135 -1.95 2.54 3.75
CA GLY A 135 -0.68 2.82 3.10
C GLY A 135 -0.38 1.94 1.87
N GLY A 136 -1.14 0.84 1.65
CA GLY A 136 -1.03 -0.02 0.48
C GLY A 136 0.35 -0.68 0.35
N VAL A 137 0.91 -0.76 -0.86
CA VAL A 137 2.23 -1.39 -1.11
C VAL A 137 3.38 -0.72 -0.35
N LEU A 138 3.22 0.52 0.09
CA LEU A 138 4.23 1.23 0.89
C LEU A 138 4.27 0.73 2.33
N ALA A 139 3.16 0.21 2.84
CA ALA A 139 3.07 -0.40 4.17
C ALA A 139 3.34 -1.92 4.15
N ARG A 140 2.95 -2.61 3.08
CA ARG A 140 3.19 -4.04 2.87
C ARG A 140 3.33 -4.34 1.38
N ALA A 141 4.51 -4.76 0.96
CA ALA A 141 4.86 -5.04 -0.44
C ALA A 141 4.26 -6.38 -0.95
N GLY A 142 2.93 -6.55 -0.89
CA GLY A 142 2.23 -7.78 -1.26
C GLY A 142 1.20 -7.59 -2.38
N HIS A 143 0.78 -8.70 -2.99
CA HIS A 143 -0.23 -8.73 -4.07
C HIS A 143 -1.56 -8.12 -3.64
N THR A 144 -1.97 -8.36 -2.37
CA THR A 144 -3.18 -7.78 -1.75
C THR A 144 -3.20 -6.27 -1.86
N GLU A 145 -2.13 -5.62 -1.39
CA GLU A 145 -2.00 -4.17 -1.42
C GLU A 145 -1.83 -3.65 -2.85
N ALA A 146 -1.09 -4.39 -3.68
CA ALA A 146 -0.78 -3.97 -5.05
C ALA A 146 -2.04 -3.83 -5.92
N ILE A 147 -2.97 -4.79 -5.87
CA ILE A 147 -4.20 -4.67 -6.67
C ILE A 147 -5.15 -3.60 -6.13
N VAL A 148 -5.20 -3.39 -4.82
CA VAL A 148 -6.00 -2.32 -4.21
C VAL A 148 -5.46 -0.94 -4.62
N ASP A 149 -4.14 -0.76 -4.60
CA ASP A 149 -3.49 0.47 -5.07
C ASP A 149 -3.70 0.71 -6.57
N LEU A 150 -3.53 -0.31 -7.40
CA LEU A 150 -3.75 -0.19 -8.85
C LEU A 150 -5.20 0.13 -9.19
N ALA A 151 -6.19 -0.45 -8.48
CA ALA A 151 -7.59 -0.11 -8.63
C ALA A 151 -7.84 1.37 -8.25
N ARG A 152 -7.30 1.82 -7.11
CA ARG A 152 -7.37 3.22 -6.66
C ARG A 152 -6.74 4.17 -7.68
N LEU A 153 -5.53 3.87 -8.17
CA LEU A 153 -4.83 4.67 -9.18
C LEU A 153 -5.58 4.71 -10.52
N ALA A 154 -6.34 3.66 -10.84
CA ALA A 154 -7.19 3.61 -12.02
C ALA A 154 -8.52 4.40 -11.84
N GLY A 155 -8.77 5.00 -10.67
CA GLY A 155 -10.00 5.71 -10.35
C GLY A 155 -11.21 4.79 -10.11
N LEU A 156 -10.95 3.51 -9.78
CA LEU A 156 -11.96 2.52 -9.45
C LEU A 156 -12.05 2.33 -7.94
N TYR A 157 -13.09 1.61 -7.48
CA TYR A 157 -13.20 1.24 -6.08
C TYR A 157 -11.93 0.49 -5.63
N PRO A 158 -11.31 0.83 -4.48
CA PRO A 158 -10.04 0.25 -4.04
C PRO A 158 -10.23 -1.20 -3.56
N ALA A 159 -10.47 -2.06 -4.51
CA ALA A 159 -10.64 -3.50 -4.36
C ALA A 159 -10.26 -4.22 -5.66
N GLY A 160 -9.75 -5.43 -5.53
CA GLY A 160 -9.41 -6.30 -6.66
C GLY A 160 -9.80 -7.74 -6.41
N VAL A 161 -9.70 -8.55 -7.46
CA VAL A 161 -9.75 -10.01 -7.36
C VAL A 161 -8.41 -10.54 -7.84
N ILE A 162 -7.79 -11.38 -7.05
CA ILE A 162 -6.49 -12.01 -7.33
C ILE A 162 -6.59 -13.53 -7.24
N CYS A 163 -5.66 -14.20 -7.91
CA CYS A 163 -5.53 -15.65 -7.87
C CYS A 163 -4.08 -16.02 -8.18
N GLU A 164 -3.44 -16.75 -7.30
CA GLU A 164 -2.07 -17.24 -7.49
C GLU A 164 -1.99 -18.14 -8.73
N ILE A 165 -0.89 -18.02 -9.48
CA ILE A 165 -0.69 -18.80 -10.72
C ILE A 165 0.13 -20.05 -10.42
N LEU A 166 -0.48 -21.20 -10.63
CA LEU A 166 0.14 -22.50 -10.53
C LEU A 166 0.48 -23.08 -11.92
N LYS A 167 1.55 -23.86 -11.97
CA LYS A 167 1.87 -24.72 -13.13
C LYS A 167 0.88 -25.90 -13.22
N GLU A 168 0.98 -26.65 -14.34
CA GLU A 168 0.12 -27.84 -14.56
C GLU A 168 0.37 -28.96 -13.57
N ASP A 169 1.59 -29.05 -13.04
CA ASP A 169 1.98 -29.99 -12.00
C ASP A 169 1.58 -29.59 -10.57
N GLY A 170 0.89 -28.45 -10.42
CA GLY A 170 0.43 -27.91 -9.14
C GLY A 170 1.49 -27.08 -8.38
N ALA A 171 2.73 -27.00 -8.86
CA ALA A 171 3.73 -26.14 -8.24
C ALA A 171 3.53 -24.67 -8.65
N MET A 172 4.06 -23.75 -7.84
CA MET A 172 3.93 -22.31 -8.13
C MET A 172 4.65 -21.92 -9.42
N ALA A 173 4.00 -21.13 -10.25
CA ALA A 173 4.61 -20.52 -11.43
C ALA A 173 5.59 -19.42 -10.98
N ARG A 174 6.73 -19.37 -11.65
CA ARG A 174 7.76 -18.35 -11.46
C ARG A 174 7.91 -17.53 -12.74
N MET A 175 8.71 -16.47 -12.73
CA MET A 175 8.83 -15.53 -13.84
C MET A 175 8.92 -16.18 -15.24
N PRO A 176 9.66 -17.29 -15.48
CA PRO A 176 9.67 -17.92 -16.81
C PRO A 176 8.28 -18.40 -17.27
N GLN A 177 7.53 -19.06 -16.38
CA GLN A 177 6.19 -19.58 -16.67
C GLN A 177 5.17 -18.43 -16.76
N LEU A 178 5.30 -17.40 -15.90
CA LEU A 178 4.46 -16.20 -15.96
C LEU A 178 4.60 -15.48 -17.30
N LYS A 179 5.82 -15.37 -17.84
CA LYS A 179 6.06 -14.81 -19.19
C LYS A 179 5.41 -15.63 -20.31
N ILE A 180 5.37 -16.95 -20.17
CA ILE A 180 4.68 -17.83 -21.13
C ILE A 180 3.17 -17.57 -21.10
N MET A 181 2.57 -17.53 -19.90
CA MET A 181 1.16 -17.23 -19.69
C MET A 181 0.80 -15.83 -20.22
N ALA A 182 1.60 -14.82 -19.85
CA ALA A 182 1.45 -13.45 -20.31
C ALA A 182 1.43 -13.34 -21.84
N LYS A 183 2.38 -14.02 -22.52
CA LYS A 183 2.44 -14.06 -23.99
C LYS A 183 1.23 -14.77 -24.60
N ARG A 184 0.82 -15.90 -23.99
CA ARG A 184 -0.29 -16.73 -24.49
C ARG A 184 -1.62 -15.98 -24.48
N PHE A 185 -1.87 -15.19 -23.44
CA PHE A 185 -3.16 -14.51 -23.22
C PHE A 185 -3.11 -12.99 -23.46
N GLY A 186 -1.96 -12.45 -23.85
CA GLY A 186 -1.82 -11.01 -24.07
C GLY A 186 -1.88 -10.18 -22.76
N ILE A 187 -1.53 -10.80 -21.62
CA ILE A 187 -1.60 -10.18 -20.29
C ILE A 187 -0.27 -9.50 -19.95
N LYS A 188 -0.30 -8.32 -19.39
CA LYS A 188 0.91 -7.60 -18.95
C LYS A 188 1.37 -8.08 -17.59
N ILE A 189 2.68 -8.03 -17.37
CA ILE A 189 3.32 -8.32 -16.07
C ILE A 189 3.82 -7.01 -15.46
N VAL A 190 3.54 -6.78 -14.20
CA VAL A 190 4.09 -5.67 -13.39
C VAL A 190 4.66 -6.20 -12.09
N THR A 191 5.60 -5.46 -11.50
CA THR A 191 6.19 -5.82 -10.20
C THR A 191 5.67 -4.92 -9.09
N VAL A 192 5.58 -5.46 -7.88
CA VAL A 192 5.27 -4.66 -6.68
C VAL A 192 6.35 -3.59 -6.46
N ALA A 193 7.62 -3.89 -6.75
CA ALA A 193 8.72 -2.94 -6.63
C ALA A 193 8.54 -1.72 -7.56
N ASP A 194 8.13 -1.94 -8.82
CA ASP A 194 7.86 -0.83 -9.75
C ASP A 194 6.67 0.01 -9.27
N LEU A 195 5.63 -0.61 -8.69
CA LEU A 195 4.49 0.10 -8.13
C LEU A 195 4.88 0.96 -6.91
N ILE A 196 5.72 0.43 -6.02
CA ILE A 196 6.30 1.19 -4.90
C ILE A 196 7.05 2.42 -5.43
N ALA A 197 7.98 2.21 -6.39
CA ALA A 197 8.76 3.29 -6.98
C ALA A 197 7.86 4.33 -7.69
N TYR A 198 6.80 3.88 -8.36
CA TYR A 198 5.83 4.75 -9.00
C TYR A 198 5.10 5.62 -7.97
N ARG A 199 4.57 5.04 -6.89
CA ARG A 199 3.86 5.77 -5.84
C ARG A 199 4.75 6.81 -5.16
N PHE A 200 6.00 6.46 -4.81
CA PHE A 200 6.96 7.40 -4.25
C PHE A 200 7.24 8.61 -5.15
N ARG A 201 7.17 8.44 -6.47
CA ARG A 201 7.44 9.54 -7.43
C ARG A 201 6.21 10.40 -7.72
N HIS A 202 5.00 9.86 -7.62
CA HIS A 202 3.78 10.52 -8.12
C HIS A 202 2.79 10.89 -7.02
N GLU A 203 2.95 10.37 -5.80
CA GLU A 203 2.08 10.70 -4.67
C GLU A 203 2.82 11.61 -3.68
N ARG A 204 2.08 12.55 -3.11
CA ARG A 204 2.57 13.36 -1.99
C ARG A 204 2.29 12.62 -0.69
N LEU A 205 3.31 11.92 -0.18
CA LEU A 205 3.18 11.04 0.99
C LEU A 205 3.43 11.75 2.33
N VAL A 206 3.86 13.01 2.29
CA VAL A 206 4.17 13.81 3.48
C VAL A 206 3.30 15.05 3.48
N HIS A 207 2.59 15.27 4.58
CA HIS A 207 1.60 16.34 4.74
C HIS A 207 1.99 17.25 5.89
N ARG A 208 1.92 18.56 5.67
CA ARG A 208 2.04 19.58 6.71
C ARG A 208 0.76 19.57 7.55
N VAL A 209 0.89 19.37 8.88
CA VAL A 209 -0.25 19.23 9.78
C VAL A 209 -0.40 20.39 10.75
N ALA A 210 0.69 21.06 11.11
CA ALA A 210 0.67 22.21 12.01
C ALA A 210 1.84 23.16 11.73
N GLU A 211 1.68 24.40 12.16
CA GLU A 211 2.72 25.42 12.12
C GLU A 211 2.62 26.32 13.34
N ALA A 212 3.77 26.68 13.93
CA ALA A 212 3.84 27.60 15.06
C ALA A 212 5.14 28.40 15.03
N ARG A 213 5.10 29.63 15.54
CA ARG A 213 6.29 30.39 15.82
C ARG A 213 7.01 29.80 17.04
N LEU A 214 8.31 29.53 16.90
CA LEU A 214 9.16 28.97 17.94
C LEU A 214 10.33 29.93 18.26
N PRO A 215 10.21 30.76 19.30
CA PRO A 215 11.33 31.53 19.80
C PRO A 215 12.34 30.58 20.46
N THR A 216 13.62 30.73 20.11
CA THR A 216 14.72 29.93 20.66
C THR A 216 15.88 30.83 21.12
N LEU A 217 16.88 30.24 21.79
CA LEU A 217 18.13 30.94 22.13
C LEU A 217 18.93 31.44 20.91
N TYR A 218 18.65 30.89 19.74
CA TYR A 218 19.34 31.21 18.48
C TYR A 218 18.53 32.13 17.56
N GLY A 219 17.34 32.52 17.98
CA GLY A 219 16.43 33.36 17.20
C GLY A 219 15.03 32.75 17.07
N SER A 220 14.19 33.40 16.27
CA SER A 220 12.83 32.94 16.06
C SER A 220 12.73 32.06 14.80
N PHE A 221 12.38 30.79 14.97
CA PHE A 221 12.08 29.85 13.90
C PHE A 221 10.57 29.71 13.73
N THR A 222 10.18 29.21 12.56
CA THR A 222 8.85 28.65 12.34
C THR A 222 8.96 27.12 12.44
N ALA A 223 8.32 26.52 13.42
CA ALA A 223 8.23 25.07 13.56
C ALA A 223 7.05 24.56 12.73
N ILE A 224 7.33 23.62 11.82
CA ILE A 224 6.32 23.01 10.93
C ILE A 224 6.33 21.52 11.19
N ALA A 225 5.20 20.98 11.64
CA ALA A 225 5.01 19.55 11.85
C ALA A 225 4.52 18.87 10.57
N TYR A 226 5.10 17.72 10.28
CA TYR A 226 4.75 16.88 9.14
C TYR A 226 4.37 15.49 9.59
N LYS A 227 3.38 14.90 8.91
CA LYS A 227 2.96 13.51 9.05
C LYS A 227 3.17 12.77 7.73
N SER A 228 3.63 11.54 7.82
CA SER A 228 3.74 10.64 6.67
C SER A 228 2.54 9.69 6.58
N ASP A 229 2.10 9.36 5.37
CA ASP A 229 1.08 8.33 5.13
C ASP A 229 1.63 6.90 5.31
N THR A 230 2.95 6.77 5.37
CA THR A 230 3.64 5.47 5.43
C THR A 230 4.31 5.19 6.77
N ASP A 231 4.47 6.22 7.59
CA ASP A 231 5.14 6.16 8.89
C ASP A 231 4.28 6.88 9.94
N PRO A 232 3.93 6.25 11.06
CA PRO A 232 3.15 6.90 12.12
C PRO A 232 3.93 7.98 12.88
N THR A 233 5.23 8.11 12.65
CA THR A 233 6.05 9.12 13.30
C THR A 233 5.83 10.50 12.71
N GLU A 234 5.86 11.52 13.57
CA GLU A 234 5.78 12.93 13.16
C GLU A 234 7.18 13.52 13.06
N HIS A 235 7.40 14.33 12.04
CA HIS A 235 8.66 15.02 11.80
C HIS A 235 8.46 16.52 11.93
N VAL A 236 9.51 17.24 12.32
CA VAL A 236 9.45 18.70 12.48
C VAL A 236 10.53 19.37 11.61
N ALA A 237 10.14 20.40 10.87
CA ALA A 237 11.09 21.32 10.25
C ALA A 237 11.10 22.64 11.03
N LEU A 238 12.29 23.12 11.43
CA LEU A 238 12.49 24.45 11.94
C LEU A 238 13.01 25.33 10.81
N VAL A 239 12.24 26.31 10.43
CA VAL A 239 12.52 27.19 9.28
C VAL A 239 12.81 28.60 9.77
N MET A 240 13.89 29.20 9.27
CA MET A 240 14.22 30.60 9.50
C MET A 240 14.32 31.32 8.15
N GLY A 241 13.77 32.52 8.06
CA GLY A 241 13.77 33.34 6.84
C GLY A 241 12.91 32.77 5.70
N ASP A 242 13.01 33.39 4.54
CA ASP A 242 12.36 32.89 3.32
C ASP A 242 13.24 31.83 2.66
N VAL A 243 12.72 30.61 2.55
CA VAL A 243 13.38 29.44 1.96
C VAL A 243 12.77 29.01 0.63
N ALA A 244 11.69 29.69 0.19
CA ALA A 244 11.01 29.43 -1.07
C ALA A 244 11.61 30.27 -2.21
N THR A 245 12.92 30.19 -2.38
CA THR A 245 13.68 30.98 -3.36
C THR A 245 14.50 30.08 -4.27
N ASP A 246 14.96 30.60 -5.43
CA ASP A 246 15.84 29.88 -6.37
C ASP A 246 17.31 29.81 -5.90
N GLU A 247 17.63 30.49 -4.80
CA GLU A 247 18.99 30.49 -4.24
C GLU A 247 19.19 29.28 -3.29
N PRO A 248 20.44 28.78 -3.18
CA PRO A 248 20.78 27.72 -2.25
C PRO A 248 20.41 28.08 -0.80
N VAL A 249 19.81 27.12 -0.09
CA VAL A 249 19.38 27.27 1.30
C VAL A 249 20.19 26.32 2.17
N LEU A 250 20.66 26.81 3.32
CA LEU A 250 21.36 25.98 4.30
C LEU A 250 20.36 24.99 4.94
N VAL A 251 20.64 23.69 4.80
CA VAL A 251 19.79 22.63 5.35
C VAL A 251 20.59 21.69 6.23
N ARG A 252 20.08 21.43 7.42
CA ARG A 252 20.56 20.34 8.29
C ARG A 252 19.47 19.28 8.42
N VAL A 253 19.77 18.05 8.04
CA VAL A 253 18.97 16.87 8.39
C VAL A 253 19.54 16.30 9.69
N HIS A 254 18.68 16.18 10.72
CA HIS A 254 19.07 15.77 12.06
C HIS A 254 18.11 14.68 12.56
N SER A 255 18.66 13.54 12.97
CA SER A 255 17.90 12.47 13.61
C SER A 255 17.78 12.73 15.11
N GLN A 256 16.58 12.65 15.65
CA GLN A 256 16.31 12.80 17.08
C GLN A 256 17.19 11.87 17.92
N CYS A 257 17.81 12.46 18.95
CA CYS A 257 18.59 11.73 19.94
C CYS A 257 18.24 12.19 21.36
N LEU A 258 17.21 11.60 21.96
CA LEU A 258 16.70 12.00 23.29
C LEU A 258 17.81 12.06 24.34
N THR A 259 18.71 11.06 24.36
CA THR A 259 19.76 10.97 25.37
C THR A 259 20.83 12.06 25.20
N GLY A 260 21.24 12.36 23.99
CA GLY A 260 22.25 13.40 23.73
C GLY A 260 21.71 14.82 23.80
N GLU A 261 20.49 15.04 23.35
CA GLU A 261 19.88 16.36 23.24
C GLU A 261 19.20 16.84 24.52
N VAL A 262 18.52 15.93 25.25
CA VAL A 262 17.74 16.27 26.45
C VAL A 262 18.51 15.91 27.71
N PHE A 263 19.13 14.73 27.77
CA PHE A 263 19.80 14.25 28.98
C PHE A 263 21.30 14.53 29.01
N GLY A 264 21.87 15.15 27.96
CA GLY A 264 23.27 15.52 27.91
C GLY A 264 24.23 14.32 27.96
N SER A 265 23.86 13.20 27.33
CA SER A 265 24.71 12.00 27.28
C SER A 265 26.06 12.30 26.62
N MET A 266 27.13 11.93 27.28
CA MET A 266 28.50 12.05 26.76
C MET A 266 28.87 10.92 25.79
N ARG A 267 27.94 10.02 25.45
CA ARG A 267 28.18 8.94 24.47
C ARG A 267 28.05 9.36 23.02
N CYS A 268 27.50 10.54 22.77
CA CYS A 268 27.33 11.11 21.45
C CYS A 268 27.43 12.64 21.52
N ASP A 269 27.62 13.28 20.36
CA ASP A 269 27.67 14.73 20.18
C ASP A 269 26.39 15.31 19.55
N CYS A 270 25.28 14.57 19.57
CA CYS A 270 24.02 14.94 18.90
C CYS A 270 23.49 16.30 19.38
N GLY A 271 23.54 16.58 20.70
CA GLY A 271 23.12 17.87 21.24
C GLY A 271 24.00 19.04 20.76
N GLU A 272 25.33 18.83 20.67
CA GLU A 272 26.25 19.85 20.13
C GLU A 272 25.99 20.08 18.64
N GLN A 273 25.80 19.04 17.86
CA GLN A 273 25.49 19.13 16.42
C GLN A 273 24.18 19.89 16.17
N LEU A 274 23.13 19.62 16.96
CA LEU A 274 21.85 20.33 16.89
C LEU A 274 22.06 21.83 17.16
N ASN A 275 22.77 22.17 18.25
CA ASN A 275 23.05 23.54 18.64
C ASN A 275 23.90 24.27 17.60
N MET A 276 24.91 23.62 17.03
CA MET A 276 25.73 24.17 15.98
C MET A 276 24.95 24.46 14.70
N ALA A 277 24.05 23.55 14.32
CA ALA A 277 23.19 23.72 13.14
C ALA A 277 22.24 24.92 13.32
N MET A 278 21.58 25.03 14.46
CA MET A 278 20.70 26.17 14.75
C MET A 278 21.45 27.50 14.77
N LYS A 279 22.67 27.54 15.33
CA LYS A 279 23.52 28.73 15.30
C LYS A 279 23.95 29.11 13.87
N ALA A 280 24.29 28.11 13.05
CA ALA A 280 24.71 28.37 11.66
C ALA A 280 23.54 28.94 10.84
N ILE A 281 22.33 28.36 10.97
CA ILE A 281 21.13 28.86 10.30
C ILE A 281 20.79 30.28 10.78
N ALA A 282 20.88 30.54 12.08
CA ALA A 282 20.62 31.86 12.64
C ALA A 282 21.61 32.91 12.17
N LYS A 283 22.90 32.55 12.01
CA LYS A 283 23.94 33.44 11.48
C LYS A 283 23.69 33.76 10.01
N GLU A 284 23.26 32.80 9.24
CA GLU A 284 22.89 32.98 7.82
C GLU A 284 21.58 33.79 7.66
N GLY A 285 20.72 33.79 8.69
CA GLY A 285 19.40 34.44 8.66
C GLY A 285 18.37 33.67 7.85
N ARG A 286 18.77 32.59 7.19
CA ARG A 286 17.93 31.76 6.34
C ARG A 286 18.37 30.28 6.37
N GLY A 287 17.45 29.36 6.53
CA GLY A 287 17.75 27.93 6.51
C GLY A 287 16.68 27.04 7.09
N VAL A 288 16.92 25.74 7.01
CA VAL A 288 16.01 24.68 7.47
C VAL A 288 16.79 23.67 8.30
N LEU A 289 16.30 23.40 9.49
CA LEU A 289 16.68 22.21 10.27
C LEU A 289 15.53 21.22 10.19
N LEU A 290 15.76 20.10 9.51
CA LEU A 290 14.79 19.00 9.42
C LEU A 290 15.07 18.00 10.55
N TYR A 291 14.20 18.00 11.56
CA TYR A 291 14.31 17.16 12.75
C TYR A 291 13.45 15.91 12.56
N LEU A 292 14.11 14.79 12.34
CA LEU A 292 13.45 13.52 12.03
C LEU A 292 13.29 12.68 13.30
N SER A 293 12.07 12.33 13.62
CA SER A 293 11.75 11.37 14.69
C SER A 293 11.99 9.95 14.15
N LEU A 294 13.26 9.57 14.02
CA LEU A 294 13.66 8.22 13.66
C LEU A 294 13.85 7.45 14.96
N ILE A 295 12.98 6.51 15.25
CA ILE A 295 13.17 5.56 16.34
C ILE A 295 14.35 4.70 15.94
N HIS A 296 15.49 4.90 16.57
CA HIS A 296 16.61 4.01 16.39
C HIS A 296 16.31 2.68 17.04
N ILE A 297 16.40 1.69 16.24
CA ILE A 297 16.35 0.29 16.64
C ILE A 297 17.70 -0.08 17.27
#